data_3c3577205098f16c05f95c182c45fbe7
#
_entry.id   3c3577205098f16c05f95c182c45fbe7
#
_cell.length_a   1.000
_cell.length_b   1.000
_cell.length_c   1.000
_cell.angle_alpha   90.00
_cell.angle_beta   90.00
_cell.angle_gamma   90.00
#
_symmetry.space_group_name_H-M   'P 1'
#
loop_
_entity.id
_entity.type
_entity.pdbx_description
1 polymer ?
#
loop_
_entity_poly.entity_id
_entity_poly.type
_entity_poly.pdbx_seq_one_letter_code
_entity_poly.pdbx_strand_id
1 'polypeptide(L)'
;MVQDFKRGVDGAKHTGGVNMSLGKAFCVVCASEDELTKDRLCVPCFKERTTLSKLPDTIQGFRCPKCMMYMHDGRWGHHESDEYHQGLVEEKLEVENRADALGIAIMTEEIDERNTRLSVQVTGLIDGVQFEDIHSSITRISNSVCPTCTRKAGNYFEATVQLRSSGRKLTEDELTSLRGTFDTYLESIDPDPMFFISKEGKVAGGFDVVLGSKALARGWTKHLLRRFGGTSKETNSVVGRKDGEDLTRLTISYRKPAFNLRDVIRRQGRYWLIFAWQKDGAVISSIDRQERTGLTWRDLEKTSVESEAKDHLEVEILKRDSSAADFMDPNDWKVRTVSLPYDDDGSQATLHIALIADEWVALPGMNGGEVNE
;
A
#
# COMPACT_ATOMS: atom_id res chain seq x y z
N MET A 1 -46.95 12.51 -18.35
CA MET A 1 -48.24 11.84 -18.53
C MET A 1 -48.74 11.49 -17.14
N VAL A 2 -49.40 12.36 -16.50
CA VAL A 2 -50.84 12.69 -16.38
C VAL A 2 -51.72 11.44 -16.41
N GLN A 3 -52.33 11.12 -15.30
CA GLN A 3 -53.79 10.97 -15.21
C GLN A 3 -54.27 10.85 -13.75
N ASP A 4 -55.05 11.84 -13.37
CA ASP A 4 -56.00 11.92 -12.30
C ASP A 4 -57.05 10.82 -12.29
N PHE A 5 -57.58 10.46 -11.12
CA PHE A 5 -58.95 10.05 -10.98
C PHE A 5 -59.55 10.55 -9.65
N LYS A 6 -60.40 11.58 -9.74
CA LYS A 6 -61.36 12.00 -8.76
C LYS A 6 -62.63 11.13 -8.81
N ARG A 7 -63.17 10.78 -7.67
CA ARG A 7 -64.66 10.77 -7.43
C ARG A 7 -64.91 10.84 -5.95
N GLY A 8 -65.64 11.88 -5.58
CA GLY A 8 -66.25 12.11 -4.30
C GLY A 8 -67.64 11.50 -4.23
N VAL A 9 -68.16 11.42 -3.02
CA VAL A 9 -69.59 11.54 -2.67
C VAL A 9 -69.72 12.01 -1.24
N ASP A 10 -70.61 12.96 -1.02
CA ASP A 10 -71.01 13.66 0.20
C ASP A 10 -71.69 12.72 1.23
N GLY A 11 -71.63 13.13 2.50
CA GLY A 11 -72.40 12.57 3.56
C GLY A 11 -72.17 13.27 4.91
N ALA A 12 -72.78 14.43 5.07
CA ALA A 12 -72.81 15.15 6.36
C ALA A 12 -73.56 14.38 7.46
N LYS A 13 -72.91 14.22 8.63
CA LYS A 13 -73.63 14.13 9.94
C LYS A 13 -72.81 14.88 10.99
N HIS A 14 -73.38 15.98 11.44
CA HIS A 14 -73.02 16.68 12.67
C HIS A 14 -73.14 15.74 13.86
N THR A 15 -72.03 15.48 14.55
CA THR A 15 -72.02 15.18 15.98
C THR A 15 -70.94 16.01 16.60
N GLY A 16 -71.41 16.94 17.49
CA GLY A 16 -70.51 17.77 18.29
C GLY A 16 -69.63 16.92 19.21
N GLY A 17 -68.37 16.75 18.81
CA GLY A 17 -67.35 16.25 19.69
C GLY A 17 -66.61 17.44 20.28
N VAL A 18 -66.67 17.57 21.60
CA VAL A 18 -65.87 18.50 22.39
C VAL A 18 -64.39 18.20 22.04
N ASN A 19 -63.76 19.12 21.34
CA ASN A 19 -62.33 19.11 21.07
C ASN A 19 -61.63 19.39 22.41
N MET A 20 -61.42 18.37 23.25
CA MET A 20 -60.47 18.44 24.35
C MET A 20 -59.11 18.57 23.69
N SER A 21 -58.53 19.78 23.67
CA SER A 21 -57.11 19.98 23.43
C SER A 21 -56.37 19.11 24.43
N LEU A 22 -55.82 18.01 23.97
CA LEU A 22 -54.86 17.23 24.75
C LEU A 22 -53.76 18.22 25.15
N GLY A 23 -53.68 18.56 26.43
CA GLY A 23 -52.65 19.43 26.99
C GLY A 23 -51.29 18.95 26.52
N LYS A 24 -50.36 19.87 26.25
CA LYS A 24 -48.98 19.53 25.88
C LYS A 24 -48.46 18.50 26.88
N ALA A 25 -47.75 17.50 26.34
CA ALA A 25 -47.07 16.53 27.18
C ALA A 25 -46.05 17.24 28.08
N PHE A 26 -45.94 16.86 29.33
CA PHE A 26 -45.02 17.46 30.30
C PHE A 26 -44.16 16.37 30.97
N CYS A 27 -42.99 16.77 31.48
CA CYS A 27 -42.10 15.90 32.22
C CYS A 27 -42.74 15.39 33.49
N VAL A 28 -42.76 14.07 33.70
CA VAL A 28 -43.40 13.44 34.88
C VAL A 28 -42.66 13.71 36.19
N VAL A 29 -41.50 14.31 36.18
CA VAL A 29 -40.67 14.62 37.36
C VAL A 29 -40.74 16.11 37.72
N CYS A 30 -40.47 17.00 36.78
CA CYS A 30 -40.37 18.45 37.02
C CYS A 30 -41.52 19.27 36.40
N ALA A 31 -42.45 18.61 35.70
CA ALA A 31 -43.59 19.24 35.01
C ALA A 31 -43.15 20.23 33.86
N SER A 32 -41.91 20.23 33.43
CA SER A 32 -41.45 21.02 32.25
C SER A 32 -42.19 20.57 30.99
N GLU A 33 -42.51 21.52 30.11
CA GLU A 33 -43.11 21.29 28.77
C GLU A 33 -42.04 21.18 27.66
N ASP A 34 -40.78 20.98 28.05
CA ASP A 34 -39.66 20.77 27.09
C ASP A 34 -39.86 19.44 26.34
N GLU A 35 -39.02 19.24 25.29
CA GLU A 35 -39.00 17.97 24.55
C GLU A 35 -38.76 16.79 25.50
N LEU A 36 -39.54 15.71 25.31
CA LEU A 36 -39.56 14.56 26.22
C LEU A 36 -39.02 13.32 25.53
N THR A 37 -38.22 12.57 26.28
CA THR A 37 -37.84 11.20 25.92
C THR A 37 -39.07 10.26 25.93
N LYS A 38 -38.91 9.03 25.41
CA LYS A 38 -39.97 8.01 25.48
C LYS A 38 -40.46 7.70 26.92
N ASP A 39 -39.60 7.93 27.90
CA ASP A 39 -39.91 7.76 29.32
C ASP A 39 -40.69 8.96 29.90
N ARG A 40 -41.12 9.93 29.08
CA ARG A 40 -41.74 11.20 29.46
C ARG A 40 -40.92 12.03 30.45
N LEU A 41 -39.60 12.00 30.27
CA LEU A 41 -38.65 12.83 31.03
C LEU A 41 -38.05 13.88 30.10
N CYS A 42 -37.88 15.10 30.55
CA CYS A 42 -37.00 16.08 29.88
C CYS A 42 -35.53 15.65 30.04
N VAL A 43 -34.65 16.15 29.17
CA VAL A 43 -33.21 15.77 29.18
C VAL A 43 -32.56 15.97 30.55
N PRO A 44 -32.74 17.08 31.27
CA PRO A 44 -32.19 17.24 32.62
C PRO A 44 -32.63 16.14 33.61
N CYS A 45 -33.93 15.84 33.69
CA CYS A 45 -34.42 14.78 34.55
C CYS A 45 -34.01 13.37 34.12
N PHE A 46 -33.80 13.16 32.83
CA PHE A 46 -33.26 11.92 32.30
C PHE A 46 -31.78 11.75 32.70
N LYS A 47 -30.97 12.82 32.60
CA LYS A 47 -29.56 12.83 33.04
C LYS A 47 -29.38 12.53 34.53
N GLU A 48 -30.29 12.98 35.39
CA GLU A 48 -30.26 12.65 36.84
C GLU A 48 -30.43 11.15 37.12
N ARG A 49 -31.09 10.41 36.22
CA ARG A 49 -31.41 8.98 36.37
C ARG A 49 -30.54 8.06 35.53
N THR A 50 -29.98 8.57 34.42
CA THR A 50 -29.25 7.79 33.46
C THR A 50 -28.02 8.57 33.02
N THR A 51 -26.83 7.95 33.07
CA THR A 51 -25.61 8.53 32.53
C THR A 51 -25.67 8.44 31.01
N LEU A 52 -25.72 9.58 30.30
CA LEU A 52 -25.80 9.64 28.85
C LEU A 52 -24.49 9.34 28.20
N SER A 53 -23.40 9.87 28.73
CA SER A 53 -22.05 9.54 28.34
C SER A 53 -21.10 9.51 29.53
N LYS A 54 -20.04 8.74 29.43
CA LYS A 54 -19.02 8.60 30.47
C LYS A 54 -17.65 8.49 29.84
N LEU A 55 -16.71 9.29 30.33
CA LEU A 55 -15.31 9.24 29.94
C LEU A 55 -14.46 9.14 31.23
N PRO A 56 -13.43 8.26 31.30
CA PRO A 56 -12.54 8.20 32.44
C PRO A 56 -11.77 9.51 32.64
N ASP A 57 -11.50 9.89 33.89
CA ASP A 57 -10.69 11.08 34.20
C ASP A 57 -9.26 11.00 33.68
N THR A 58 -8.75 9.79 33.47
CA THR A 58 -7.42 9.53 32.92
C THR A 58 -7.48 8.40 31.90
N ILE A 59 -6.93 8.64 30.73
CA ILE A 59 -6.80 7.66 29.65
C ILE A 59 -5.31 7.34 29.48
N GLN A 60 -4.97 6.04 29.60
CA GLN A 60 -3.59 5.59 29.43
C GLN A 60 -3.31 5.30 27.97
N GLY A 61 -2.30 5.96 27.41
CA GLY A 61 -1.74 5.67 26.09
C GLY A 61 -0.30 5.14 26.17
N PHE A 62 0.19 4.55 25.08
CA PHE A 62 1.56 4.04 24.98
C PHE A 62 2.23 4.49 23.69
N ARG A 63 3.50 4.91 23.83
CA ARG A 63 4.38 5.29 22.70
C ARG A 63 5.69 4.52 22.77
N CYS A 64 6.15 4.01 21.63
CA CYS A 64 7.46 3.38 21.55
C CYS A 64 8.57 4.43 21.48
N PRO A 65 9.52 4.49 22.42
CA PRO A 65 10.60 5.49 22.41
C PRO A 65 11.66 5.22 21.33
N LYS A 66 11.58 4.09 20.61
CA LYS A 66 12.54 3.70 19.56
C LYS A 66 12.08 4.07 18.16
N CYS A 67 10.80 3.87 17.84
CA CYS A 67 10.24 4.12 16.51
C CYS A 67 9.11 5.15 16.53
N MET A 68 8.77 5.69 17.70
CA MET A 68 7.74 6.72 17.92
C MET A 68 6.31 6.29 17.59
N MET A 69 6.08 5.00 17.28
CA MET A 69 4.75 4.45 17.07
C MET A 69 3.92 4.50 18.36
N TYR A 70 2.63 4.71 18.20
CA TYR A 70 1.64 4.63 19.26
C TYR A 70 0.91 3.30 19.24
N MET A 71 0.39 2.87 20.40
CA MET A 71 -0.46 1.68 20.51
C MET A 71 -1.91 2.10 20.59
N HIS A 72 -2.70 1.68 19.60
CA HIS A 72 -4.14 1.88 19.56
C HIS A 72 -4.83 0.54 19.24
N ASP A 73 -5.88 0.20 19.97
CA ASP A 73 -6.63 -1.07 19.81
C ASP A 73 -5.70 -2.32 19.75
N GLY A 74 -4.69 -2.35 20.64
CA GLY A 74 -3.73 -3.44 20.74
C GLY A 74 -2.71 -3.52 19.59
N ARG A 75 -2.71 -2.56 18.66
CA ARG A 75 -1.82 -2.49 17.51
C ARG A 75 -0.89 -1.29 17.58
N TRP A 76 0.34 -1.46 17.12
CA TRP A 76 1.32 -0.38 17.02
C TRP A 76 1.30 0.20 15.60
N GLY A 77 1.12 1.53 15.50
CA GLY A 77 1.06 2.24 14.23
C GLY A 77 1.62 3.66 14.33
N HIS A 78 1.84 4.27 13.16
CA HIS A 78 2.12 5.70 13.07
C HIS A 78 0.79 6.45 13.13
N HIS A 79 0.65 7.36 14.07
CA HIS A 79 -0.50 8.24 14.25
C HIS A 79 0.01 9.64 14.51
N GLU A 80 -0.65 10.63 13.96
CA GLU A 80 -0.48 12.01 14.40
C GLU A 80 -1.04 12.17 15.82
N SER A 81 -0.51 13.14 16.58
CA SER A 81 -0.88 13.29 17.99
C SER A 81 -2.38 13.44 18.21
N ASP A 82 -3.02 14.31 17.43
CA ASP A 82 -4.45 14.60 17.57
C ASP A 82 -5.31 13.40 17.19
N GLU A 83 -4.96 12.71 16.11
CA GLU A 83 -5.60 11.47 15.65
C GLU A 83 -5.52 10.36 16.70
N TYR A 84 -4.36 10.26 17.36
CA TYR A 84 -4.16 9.30 18.44
C TYR A 84 -5.05 9.61 19.66
N HIS A 85 -5.11 10.89 20.09
CA HIS A 85 -5.97 11.29 21.18
C HIS A 85 -7.46 11.07 20.88
N GLN A 86 -7.88 11.35 19.63
CA GLN A 86 -9.23 11.07 19.18
C GLN A 86 -9.55 9.57 19.28
N GLY A 87 -8.68 8.70 18.74
CA GLY A 87 -8.86 7.26 18.81
C GLY A 87 -8.95 6.74 20.27
N LEU A 88 -8.14 7.28 21.17
CA LEU A 88 -8.19 6.92 22.60
C LEU A 88 -9.52 7.33 23.24
N VAL A 89 -10.06 8.50 22.88
CA VAL A 89 -11.38 8.94 23.37
C VAL A 89 -12.48 8.04 22.84
N GLU A 90 -12.47 7.74 21.53
CA GLU A 90 -13.48 6.86 20.90
C GLU A 90 -13.46 5.45 21.52
N GLU A 91 -12.30 4.91 21.87
CA GLU A 91 -12.16 3.60 22.53
C GLU A 91 -12.72 3.59 23.97
N LYS A 92 -12.62 4.71 24.70
CA LYS A 92 -12.95 4.78 26.14
C LYS A 92 -14.25 5.50 26.45
N LEU A 93 -14.85 6.17 25.47
CA LEU A 93 -16.12 6.85 25.64
C LEU A 93 -17.26 5.82 25.67
N GLU A 94 -17.93 5.74 26.79
CA GLU A 94 -19.16 4.97 26.91
C GLU A 94 -20.35 5.91 26.68
N VAL A 95 -21.29 5.54 25.82
CA VAL A 95 -22.50 6.31 25.52
C VAL A 95 -23.73 5.43 25.71
N GLU A 96 -24.83 6.02 26.17
CA GLU A 96 -26.10 5.32 26.35
C GLU A 96 -26.57 4.67 25.03
N ASN A 97 -26.93 3.40 25.07
CA ASN A 97 -27.26 2.59 23.88
C ASN A 97 -28.44 3.15 23.05
N ARG A 98 -29.27 4.00 23.62
CA ARG A 98 -30.41 4.66 22.93
C ARG A 98 -30.03 5.96 22.26
N ALA A 99 -28.76 6.37 22.39
CA ALA A 99 -28.27 7.59 21.77
C ALA A 99 -28.01 7.39 20.28
N ASP A 100 -28.55 8.29 19.48
CA ASP A 100 -28.39 8.34 18.03
C ASP A 100 -27.69 9.64 17.60
N ALA A 101 -27.22 9.69 16.34
CA ALA A 101 -26.62 10.87 15.72
C ALA A 101 -25.50 11.51 16.56
N LEU A 102 -24.59 10.68 17.06
CA LEU A 102 -23.49 11.10 17.93
C LEU A 102 -22.51 12.01 17.21
N GLY A 103 -22.19 13.15 17.85
CA GLY A 103 -21.10 14.05 17.48
C GLY A 103 -20.11 14.14 18.64
N ILE A 104 -18.81 14.02 18.35
CA ILE A 104 -17.73 14.14 19.34
C ILE A 104 -16.79 15.25 18.85
N ALA A 105 -16.61 16.29 19.67
CA ALA A 105 -15.62 17.33 19.45
C ALA A 105 -14.58 17.29 20.57
N ILE A 106 -13.31 17.29 20.20
CA ILE A 106 -12.20 17.16 21.15
C ILE A 106 -11.30 18.38 21.00
N MET A 107 -11.00 19.04 22.11
CA MET A 107 -9.95 20.06 22.22
C MET A 107 -8.84 19.50 23.07
N THR A 108 -7.61 19.64 22.60
CA THR A 108 -6.39 19.17 23.25
C THR A 108 -5.59 20.35 23.81
N GLU A 109 -5.06 20.21 25.01
CA GLU A 109 -4.14 21.16 25.64
C GLU A 109 -2.95 20.39 26.19
N GLU A 110 -1.75 20.58 25.63
CA GLU A 110 -0.54 19.97 26.17
C GLU A 110 -0.23 20.51 27.57
N ILE A 111 -0.09 19.61 28.55
CA ILE A 111 0.38 19.93 29.90
C ILE A 111 1.91 19.74 29.95
N ASP A 112 2.39 18.63 29.41
CA ASP A 112 3.81 18.29 29.27
C ASP A 112 4.00 17.21 28.18
N GLU A 113 5.23 16.74 27.95
CA GLU A 113 5.58 15.74 26.93
C GLU A 113 4.79 14.42 27.00
N ARG A 114 4.14 14.13 28.11
CA ARG A 114 3.42 12.86 28.36
C ARG A 114 1.96 13.03 28.74
N ASN A 115 1.57 14.22 29.11
CA ASN A 115 0.23 14.49 29.60
C ASN A 115 -0.43 15.56 28.73
N THR A 116 -1.61 15.24 28.21
CA THR A 116 -2.45 16.16 27.44
C THR A 116 -3.82 16.20 28.09
N ARG A 117 -4.33 17.40 28.37
CA ARG A 117 -5.72 17.59 28.82
C ARG A 117 -6.63 17.54 27.60
N LEU A 118 -7.72 16.81 27.75
CA LEU A 118 -8.79 16.70 26.74
C LEU A 118 -10.05 17.34 27.28
N SER A 119 -10.64 18.24 26.52
CA SER A 119 -12.04 18.68 26.69
C SER A 119 -12.87 18.02 25.61
N VAL A 120 -13.75 17.11 25.99
CA VAL A 120 -14.54 16.29 25.08
C VAL A 120 -16.01 16.69 25.18
N GLN A 121 -16.56 17.24 24.11
CA GLN A 121 -17.98 17.55 23.98
C GLN A 121 -18.66 16.41 23.22
N VAL A 122 -19.63 15.79 23.83
CA VAL A 122 -20.45 14.73 23.26
C VAL A 122 -21.85 15.26 23.02
N THR A 123 -22.29 15.24 21.79
CA THR A 123 -23.67 15.65 21.40
C THR A 123 -24.38 14.46 20.75
N GLY A 124 -25.70 14.42 20.84
CA GLY A 124 -26.48 13.37 20.21
C GLY A 124 -27.97 13.54 20.43
N LEU A 125 -28.73 12.53 20.06
CA LEU A 125 -30.18 12.46 20.25
C LEU A 125 -30.50 11.26 21.14
N ILE A 126 -31.33 11.50 22.16
CA ILE A 126 -32.00 10.46 22.96
C ILE A 126 -33.49 10.47 22.64
N ASP A 127 -33.97 9.41 22.02
CA ASP A 127 -35.37 9.29 21.58
C ASP A 127 -35.84 10.50 20.70
N GLY A 128 -34.90 11.14 19.95
CA GLY A 128 -35.15 12.32 19.14
C GLY A 128 -34.94 13.65 19.85
N VAL A 129 -34.60 13.67 21.14
CA VAL A 129 -34.34 14.88 21.93
C VAL A 129 -32.83 15.10 22.05
N GLN A 130 -32.36 16.33 21.75
CA GLN A 130 -30.95 16.67 21.80
C GLN A 130 -30.36 16.64 23.20
N PHE A 131 -29.15 16.14 23.32
CA PHE A 131 -28.35 16.24 24.54
C PHE A 131 -26.94 16.69 24.24
N GLU A 132 -26.29 17.25 25.23
CA GLU A 132 -24.89 17.63 25.22
C GLU A 132 -24.26 17.29 26.57
N ASP A 133 -23.09 16.62 26.55
CA ASP A 133 -22.26 16.34 27.71
C ASP A 133 -20.86 16.86 27.49
N ILE A 134 -20.22 17.40 28.51
CA ILE A 134 -18.85 17.88 28.46
C ILE A 134 -18.05 17.10 29.50
N HIS A 135 -16.97 16.45 29.01
CA HIS A 135 -16.01 15.71 29.84
C HIS A 135 -14.64 16.37 29.80
N SER A 136 -13.95 16.33 30.93
CA SER A 136 -12.54 16.66 31.03
C SER A 136 -11.76 15.39 31.39
N SER A 137 -10.75 15.06 30.62
CA SER A 137 -9.89 13.89 30.85
C SER A 137 -8.43 14.26 30.65
N ILE A 138 -7.51 13.47 31.17
CA ILE A 138 -6.08 13.61 30.94
C ILE A 138 -5.56 12.33 30.30
N THR A 139 -5.01 12.44 29.07
CA THR A 139 -4.25 11.34 28.50
C THR A 139 -2.85 11.32 29.11
N ARG A 140 -2.40 10.12 29.49
CA ARG A 140 -1.01 9.86 29.97
C ARG A 140 -0.33 8.91 29.00
N ILE A 141 0.71 9.41 28.32
CA ILE A 141 1.48 8.62 27.36
C ILE A 141 2.70 8.02 28.06
N SER A 142 2.67 6.71 28.25
CA SER A 142 3.78 5.95 28.81
C SER A 142 4.69 5.38 27.72
N ASN A 143 6.00 5.36 27.99
CA ASN A 143 6.95 4.73 27.10
C ASN A 143 6.89 3.20 27.23
N SER A 144 6.64 2.51 26.12
CA SER A 144 6.64 1.05 26.02
C SER A 144 7.29 0.64 24.72
N VAL A 145 8.33 -0.19 24.78
CA VAL A 145 9.01 -0.64 23.55
C VAL A 145 8.10 -1.61 22.79
N CYS A 146 7.79 -1.28 21.53
CA CYS A 146 6.93 -2.13 20.71
C CYS A 146 7.59 -3.50 20.38
N PRO A 147 6.80 -4.54 20.07
CA PRO A 147 7.33 -5.88 19.77
C PRO A 147 8.36 -5.88 18.65
N THR A 148 8.17 -5.07 17.61
CA THR A 148 9.12 -4.93 16.48
C THR A 148 10.48 -4.43 16.97
N CYS A 149 10.51 -3.36 17.76
CA CYS A 149 11.76 -2.81 18.29
C CYS A 149 12.44 -3.77 19.28
N THR A 150 11.67 -4.49 20.09
CA THR A 150 12.19 -5.53 20.98
C THR A 150 12.86 -6.66 20.18
N ARG A 151 12.22 -7.14 19.12
CA ARG A 151 12.79 -8.17 18.24
C ARG A 151 14.03 -7.69 17.49
N LYS A 152 13.99 -6.46 16.95
CA LYS A 152 15.17 -5.85 16.31
C LYS A 152 16.37 -5.76 17.28
N ALA A 153 16.15 -5.31 18.49
CA ALA A 153 17.19 -5.23 19.52
C ALA A 153 17.75 -6.61 19.91
N GLY A 154 16.93 -7.65 19.87
CA GLY A 154 17.34 -9.04 20.09
C GLY A 154 17.92 -9.76 18.86
N ASN A 155 18.18 -9.05 17.76
CA ASN A 155 18.62 -9.63 16.48
C ASN A 155 17.76 -10.81 16.01
N TYR A 156 16.46 -10.75 16.29
CA TYR A 156 15.53 -11.78 15.86
C TYR A 156 15.40 -11.79 14.34
N PHE A 157 15.37 -12.99 13.76
CA PHE A 157 15.07 -13.20 12.35
C PHE A 157 14.56 -14.61 12.06
N GLU A 158 13.81 -14.74 10.98
CA GLU A 158 13.30 -16.03 10.48
C GLU A 158 13.84 -16.39 9.09
N ALA A 159 14.25 -15.38 8.32
CA ALA A 159 14.67 -15.60 6.94
C ALA A 159 15.87 -14.73 6.54
N THR A 160 16.61 -15.21 5.54
CA THR A 160 17.66 -14.46 4.85
C THR A 160 17.41 -14.54 3.35
N VAL A 161 17.36 -13.38 2.69
CA VAL A 161 17.35 -13.26 1.23
C VAL A 161 18.76 -12.90 0.77
N GLN A 162 19.35 -13.77 -0.02
CA GLN A 162 20.69 -13.60 -0.58
C GLN A 162 20.57 -13.10 -2.01
N LEU A 163 20.91 -11.83 -2.26
CA LEU A 163 20.95 -11.25 -3.58
C LEU A 163 22.27 -11.64 -4.28
N ARG A 164 22.15 -12.33 -5.38
CA ARG A 164 23.28 -12.83 -6.18
C ARG A 164 23.04 -12.55 -7.66
N SER A 165 24.06 -12.77 -8.47
CA SER A 165 23.98 -12.74 -9.94
C SER A 165 24.36 -14.10 -10.52
N SER A 166 23.91 -14.40 -11.72
CA SER A 166 24.34 -15.55 -12.51
C SER A 166 25.66 -15.25 -13.19
N GLY A 167 26.70 -16.03 -12.86
CA GLY A 167 27.99 -16.01 -13.58
C GLY A 167 28.88 -14.79 -13.38
N ARG A 168 28.45 -13.77 -12.63
CA ARG A 168 29.20 -12.53 -12.36
C ARG A 168 28.90 -11.96 -10.98
N LYS A 169 29.53 -10.84 -10.64
CA LYS A 169 29.14 -10.05 -9.45
C LYS A 169 28.05 -9.04 -9.82
N LEU A 170 27.17 -8.75 -8.88
CA LEU A 170 26.24 -7.63 -9.01
C LEU A 170 27.00 -6.31 -8.99
N THR A 171 26.61 -5.37 -9.83
CA THR A 171 27.09 -3.98 -9.76
C THR A 171 26.46 -3.23 -8.59
N GLU A 172 27.02 -2.08 -8.21
CA GLU A 172 26.44 -1.25 -7.14
C GLU A 172 25.05 -0.73 -7.52
N ASP A 173 24.84 -0.35 -8.79
CA ASP A 173 23.54 0.13 -9.28
C ASP A 173 22.50 -0.98 -9.25
N GLU A 174 22.88 -2.21 -9.62
CA GLU A 174 21.99 -3.35 -9.50
C GLU A 174 21.63 -3.67 -8.04
N LEU A 175 22.60 -3.60 -7.13
CA LEU A 175 22.35 -3.78 -5.70
C LEU A 175 21.39 -2.71 -5.16
N THR A 176 21.61 -1.46 -5.54
CA THR A 176 20.76 -0.34 -5.16
C THR A 176 19.33 -0.54 -5.70
N SER A 177 19.18 -0.91 -6.96
CA SER A 177 17.89 -1.19 -7.58
C SER A 177 17.17 -2.37 -6.93
N LEU A 178 17.85 -3.50 -6.71
CA LEU A 178 17.29 -4.69 -6.08
C LEU A 178 16.87 -4.39 -4.65
N ARG A 179 17.74 -3.73 -3.85
CA ARG A 179 17.42 -3.39 -2.46
C ARG A 179 16.29 -2.37 -2.36
N GLY A 180 16.27 -1.38 -3.26
CA GLY A 180 15.23 -0.34 -3.28
C GLY A 180 13.82 -0.90 -3.47
N THR A 181 13.68 -2.03 -4.19
CA THR A 181 12.36 -2.68 -4.34
C THR A 181 11.78 -3.23 -3.04
N PHE A 182 12.60 -3.41 -2.00
CA PHE A 182 12.10 -3.88 -0.72
C PHE A 182 11.16 -2.87 -0.06
N ASP A 183 11.54 -1.61 -0.08
CA ASP A 183 10.77 -0.55 0.55
C ASP A 183 9.44 -0.33 -0.20
N THR A 184 9.48 -0.28 -1.53
CA THR A 184 8.28 -0.23 -2.39
C THR A 184 7.37 -1.46 -2.18
N TYR A 185 7.97 -2.66 -2.05
CA TYR A 185 7.21 -3.87 -1.77
C TYR A 185 6.54 -3.81 -0.39
N LEU A 186 7.25 -3.30 0.63
CA LEU A 186 6.72 -3.18 1.99
C LEU A 186 5.55 -2.20 2.07
N GLU A 187 5.59 -1.11 1.30
CA GLU A 187 4.48 -0.14 1.18
C GLU A 187 3.24 -0.72 0.49
N SER A 188 3.41 -1.75 -0.34
CA SER A 188 2.33 -2.38 -1.11
C SER A 188 1.58 -3.49 -0.37
N ILE A 189 1.98 -3.84 0.85
CA ILE A 189 1.41 -4.93 1.64
C ILE A 189 0.90 -4.44 2.99
N ASP A 190 -0.06 -5.17 3.58
CA ASP A 190 -0.58 -4.83 4.90
C ASP A 190 0.53 -4.85 5.96
N PRO A 191 0.54 -3.87 6.88
CA PRO A 191 1.54 -3.80 7.94
C PRO A 191 1.50 -5.01 8.88
N ASP A 192 2.67 -5.59 9.15
CA ASP A 192 2.84 -6.67 10.13
C ASP A 192 4.05 -6.36 11.03
N PRO A 193 3.95 -6.53 12.36
CA PRO A 193 5.06 -6.31 13.30
C PRO A 193 6.32 -7.16 13.01
N MET A 194 6.19 -8.22 12.22
CA MET A 194 7.30 -9.07 11.79
C MET A 194 7.95 -8.62 10.47
N PHE A 195 7.39 -7.62 9.80
CA PHE A 195 7.91 -7.12 8.53
C PHE A 195 8.98 -6.06 8.76
N PHE A 196 10.18 -6.51 9.05
CA PHE A 196 11.33 -5.64 9.26
C PHE A 196 12.64 -6.30 8.80
N ILE A 197 13.64 -5.47 8.52
CA ILE A 197 15.03 -5.88 8.32
C ILE A 197 15.70 -5.94 9.69
N SER A 198 16.25 -7.11 10.04
CA SER A 198 17.05 -7.30 11.25
C SER A 198 18.51 -6.89 11.03
N LYS A 199 19.06 -7.27 9.88
CA LYS A 199 20.42 -6.94 9.45
C LYS A 199 20.52 -6.99 7.94
N GLU A 200 21.35 -6.17 7.35
CA GLU A 200 21.70 -6.26 5.93
C GLU A 200 23.17 -5.89 5.70
N GLY A 201 23.75 -6.36 4.62
CA GLY A 201 25.12 -6.01 4.27
C GLY A 201 25.70 -6.77 3.11
N LYS A 202 26.81 -6.21 2.60
CA LYS A 202 27.61 -6.84 1.54
C LYS A 202 28.33 -8.08 2.08
N VAL A 203 28.33 -9.13 1.27
CA VAL A 203 29.03 -10.39 1.53
C VAL A 203 29.82 -10.80 0.29
N ALA A 204 30.70 -11.78 0.45
CA ALA A 204 31.42 -12.33 -0.70
C ALA A 204 30.42 -12.84 -1.76
N GLY A 205 30.41 -12.20 -2.93
CA GLY A 205 29.57 -12.57 -4.07
C GLY A 205 28.17 -11.96 -4.08
N GLY A 206 27.83 -10.98 -3.23
CA GLY A 206 26.53 -10.30 -3.28
C GLY A 206 26.17 -9.52 -2.04
N PHE A 207 24.88 -9.54 -1.71
CA PHE A 207 24.30 -8.81 -0.59
C PHE A 207 23.28 -9.69 0.13
N ASP A 208 23.29 -9.69 1.46
CA ASP A 208 22.36 -10.45 2.26
C ASP A 208 21.43 -9.51 3.04
N VAL A 209 20.13 -9.82 3.02
CA VAL A 209 19.10 -9.13 3.79
C VAL A 209 18.44 -10.12 4.73
N VAL A 210 18.56 -9.88 6.02
CA VAL A 210 18.06 -10.72 7.09
C VAL A 210 16.74 -10.15 7.59
N LEU A 211 15.67 -10.93 7.53
CA LEU A 211 14.29 -10.50 7.69
C LEU A 211 13.60 -11.14 8.90
N GLY A 212 12.71 -10.39 9.54
CA GLY A 212 11.91 -10.86 10.67
C GLY A 212 10.90 -11.95 10.33
N SER A 213 10.51 -12.09 9.05
CA SER A 213 9.45 -13.01 8.62
C SER A 213 9.83 -13.81 7.38
N LYS A 214 9.48 -15.12 7.38
CA LYS A 214 9.58 -15.98 6.19
C LYS A 214 8.60 -15.57 5.10
N ALA A 215 7.40 -15.11 5.47
CA ALA A 215 6.39 -14.65 4.52
C ALA A 215 6.88 -13.42 3.76
N LEU A 216 7.45 -12.44 4.47
CA LEU A 216 8.07 -11.25 3.87
C LEU A 216 9.17 -11.63 2.88
N ALA A 217 10.07 -12.54 3.27
CA ALA A 217 11.17 -12.99 2.41
C ALA A 217 10.68 -13.63 1.10
N ARG A 218 9.66 -14.49 1.18
CA ARG A 218 9.06 -15.13 0.00
C ARG A 218 8.33 -14.11 -0.88
N GLY A 219 7.54 -13.24 -0.28
CA GLY A 219 6.81 -12.21 -1.00
C GLY A 219 7.73 -11.27 -1.77
N TRP A 220 8.75 -10.73 -1.09
CA TRP A 220 9.75 -9.88 -1.74
C TRP A 220 10.54 -10.62 -2.82
N THR A 221 10.97 -11.86 -2.59
CA THR A 221 11.65 -12.66 -3.64
C THR A 221 10.76 -12.87 -4.86
N LYS A 222 9.46 -13.12 -4.67
CA LYS A 222 8.50 -13.21 -5.77
C LYS A 222 8.36 -11.88 -6.54
N HIS A 223 8.41 -10.75 -5.83
CA HIS A 223 8.44 -9.43 -6.44
C HIS A 223 9.70 -9.22 -7.28
N LEU A 224 10.89 -9.59 -6.76
CA LEU A 224 12.15 -9.54 -7.50
C LEU A 224 12.11 -10.39 -8.78
N LEU A 225 11.58 -11.61 -8.70
CA LEU A 225 11.44 -12.49 -9.87
C LEU A 225 10.51 -11.92 -10.94
N ARG A 226 9.44 -11.25 -10.56
CA ARG A 226 8.54 -10.59 -11.52
C ARG A 226 9.19 -9.38 -12.19
N ARG A 227 9.92 -8.56 -11.43
CA ARG A 227 10.50 -7.31 -11.93
C ARG A 227 11.78 -7.54 -12.72
N PHE A 228 12.67 -8.39 -12.25
CA PHE A 228 14.03 -8.55 -12.81
C PHE A 228 14.28 -9.94 -13.42
N GLY A 229 13.30 -10.83 -13.34
CA GLY A 229 13.50 -12.22 -13.75
C GLY A 229 14.46 -12.98 -12.84
N GLY A 230 15.08 -14.01 -13.39
CA GLY A 230 16.09 -14.80 -12.68
C GLY A 230 15.55 -16.03 -11.98
N THR A 231 16.33 -16.55 -11.04
CA THR A 231 16.02 -17.79 -10.33
C THR A 231 16.08 -17.60 -8.83
N SER A 232 15.32 -18.40 -8.09
CA SER A 232 15.43 -18.46 -6.63
C SER A 232 15.49 -19.91 -6.16
N LYS A 233 16.23 -20.14 -5.06
CA LYS A 233 16.31 -21.44 -4.39
C LYS A 233 16.08 -21.22 -2.89
N GLU A 234 15.11 -21.95 -2.33
CA GLU A 234 14.81 -21.96 -0.91
C GLU A 234 15.51 -23.14 -0.22
N THR A 235 16.03 -22.88 0.97
CA THR A 235 16.56 -23.90 1.89
C THR A 235 16.12 -23.58 3.31
N ASN A 236 15.78 -24.60 4.09
CA ASN A 236 15.44 -24.47 5.49
C ASN A 236 16.49 -25.17 6.36
N SER A 237 16.89 -24.53 7.46
CA SER A 237 17.76 -25.09 8.49
C SER A 237 17.01 -25.15 9.82
N VAL A 238 17.07 -26.30 10.50
CA VAL A 238 16.55 -26.43 11.88
C VAL A 238 17.52 -25.76 12.83
N VAL A 239 17.00 -24.82 13.66
CA VAL A 239 17.81 -24.05 14.61
C VAL A 239 17.42 -24.31 16.06
N GLY A 240 16.40 -25.12 16.30
CA GLY A 240 15.92 -25.50 17.62
C GLY A 240 14.59 -26.21 17.56
N ARG A 241 14.05 -26.51 18.75
CA ARG A 241 12.69 -27.04 18.93
C ARG A 241 11.93 -26.22 19.95
N LYS A 242 10.63 -26.01 19.69
CA LYS A 242 9.70 -25.37 20.62
C LYS A 242 8.38 -26.12 20.57
N ASP A 243 7.86 -26.51 21.73
CA ASP A 243 6.57 -27.21 21.88
C ASP A 243 6.45 -28.46 21.00
N GLY A 244 7.59 -29.18 20.79
CA GLY A 244 7.65 -30.39 19.95
C GLY A 244 7.84 -30.14 18.46
N GLU A 245 7.74 -28.90 17.99
CA GLU A 245 7.92 -28.52 16.58
C GLU A 245 9.34 -28.00 16.31
N ASP A 246 9.86 -28.28 15.14
CA ASP A 246 11.17 -27.78 14.70
C ASP A 246 11.09 -26.28 14.35
N LEU A 247 11.89 -25.48 15.02
CA LEU A 247 12.12 -24.10 14.65
C LEU A 247 13.08 -24.04 13.47
N THR A 248 12.61 -23.51 12.34
CA THR A 248 13.42 -23.44 11.13
C THR A 248 13.68 -22.01 10.70
N ARG A 249 14.86 -21.78 10.12
CA ARG A 249 15.22 -20.54 9.40
C ARG A 249 15.22 -20.81 7.91
N LEU A 250 14.66 -19.85 7.16
CA LEU A 250 14.59 -19.88 5.71
C LEU A 250 15.77 -19.11 5.11
N THR A 251 16.44 -19.69 4.13
CA THR A 251 17.38 -18.96 3.27
C THR A 251 16.90 -19.05 1.84
N ILE A 252 16.73 -17.89 1.19
CA ILE A 252 16.37 -17.79 -0.21
C ILE A 252 17.56 -17.18 -0.96
N SER A 253 18.15 -17.92 -1.87
CA SER A 253 19.16 -17.39 -2.79
C SER A 253 18.47 -16.96 -4.08
N TYR A 254 18.31 -15.64 -4.27
CA TYR A 254 17.84 -15.04 -5.51
C TYR A 254 19.04 -14.73 -6.42
N ARG A 255 18.95 -15.08 -7.70
CA ARG A 255 19.98 -14.84 -8.71
C ARG A 255 19.41 -14.02 -9.85
N LYS A 256 19.84 -12.75 -9.93
CA LYS A 256 19.53 -11.86 -11.06
C LYS A 256 20.26 -12.33 -12.31
N PRO A 257 19.60 -12.38 -13.49
CA PRO A 257 20.27 -12.64 -14.77
C PRO A 257 21.26 -11.52 -15.12
N ALA A 258 22.14 -11.80 -16.06
CA ALA A 258 23.14 -10.84 -16.54
C ALA A 258 22.54 -9.74 -17.45
N PHE A 259 21.32 -9.91 -17.88
CA PHE A 259 20.60 -9.03 -18.80
C PHE A 259 19.28 -8.53 -18.16
N ASN A 260 18.72 -7.51 -18.76
CA ASN A 260 17.47 -6.87 -18.34
C ASN A 260 16.43 -7.01 -19.47
N LEU A 261 15.17 -6.66 -19.15
CA LEU A 261 14.17 -6.49 -20.21
C LEU A 261 14.64 -5.41 -21.19
N ARG A 262 14.36 -5.65 -22.46
CA ARG A 262 14.73 -4.81 -23.59
C ARG A 262 16.23 -4.81 -23.95
N ASP A 263 17.11 -5.49 -23.22
CA ASP A 263 18.48 -5.70 -23.71
C ASP A 263 18.45 -6.49 -25.02
N VAL A 264 19.35 -6.12 -25.94
CA VAL A 264 19.56 -6.87 -27.17
C VAL A 264 20.67 -7.89 -26.95
N ILE A 265 20.34 -9.15 -27.23
CA ILE A 265 21.26 -10.28 -27.09
C ILE A 265 21.58 -10.87 -28.47
N ARG A 266 22.75 -11.49 -28.59
CA ARG A 266 23.14 -12.26 -29.78
C ARG A 266 22.99 -13.75 -29.52
N ARG A 267 22.23 -14.43 -30.40
CA ARG A 267 22.05 -15.88 -30.37
C ARG A 267 22.02 -16.45 -31.79
N GLN A 268 22.84 -17.48 -32.04
CA GLN A 268 22.90 -18.16 -33.35
C GLN A 268 23.09 -17.20 -34.53
N GLY A 269 23.95 -16.17 -34.34
CA GLY A 269 24.25 -15.18 -35.36
C GLY A 269 23.18 -14.13 -35.63
N ARG A 270 22.06 -14.13 -34.84
CA ARG A 270 20.96 -13.17 -34.93
C ARG A 270 20.80 -12.37 -33.65
N TYR A 271 20.19 -11.19 -33.77
CA TYR A 271 19.90 -10.30 -32.66
C TYR A 271 18.45 -10.47 -32.16
N TRP A 272 18.29 -10.47 -30.87
CA TRP A 272 17.02 -10.69 -30.19
C TRP A 272 16.86 -9.71 -29.04
N LEU A 273 15.66 -9.19 -28.88
CA LEU A 273 15.27 -8.36 -27.75
C LEU A 273 14.73 -9.25 -26.61
N ILE A 274 15.16 -9.03 -25.37
CA ILE A 274 14.54 -9.65 -24.19
C ILE A 274 13.17 -8.98 -23.99
N PHE A 275 12.09 -9.73 -24.29
CA PHE A 275 10.76 -9.17 -24.36
C PHE A 275 9.98 -9.27 -23.03
N ALA A 276 10.00 -10.43 -22.39
CA ALA A 276 9.28 -10.68 -21.15
C ALA A 276 9.93 -11.78 -20.32
N TRP A 277 9.73 -11.74 -19.02
CA TRP A 277 10.14 -12.82 -18.12
C TRP A 277 9.13 -13.97 -18.11
N GLN A 278 9.64 -15.17 -18.01
CA GLN A 278 8.89 -16.39 -17.76
C GLN A 278 9.45 -17.09 -16.52
N LYS A 279 8.66 -18.00 -15.93
CA LYS A 279 9.06 -18.74 -14.73
C LYS A 279 10.44 -19.41 -14.90
N ASP A 280 10.68 -20.05 -16.03
CA ASP A 280 11.86 -20.85 -16.29
C ASP A 280 12.81 -20.19 -17.30
N GLY A 281 12.64 -18.88 -17.58
CA GLY A 281 13.46 -18.17 -18.56
C GLY A 281 12.91 -16.83 -19.00
N ALA A 282 13.08 -16.50 -20.29
CA ALA A 282 12.54 -15.30 -20.89
C ALA A 282 11.96 -15.57 -22.28
N VAL A 283 11.00 -14.78 -22.69
CA VAL A 283 10.57 -14.64 -24.08
C VAL A 283 11.51 -13.66 -24.76
N ILE A 284 12.06 -14.05 -25.88
CA ILE A 284 12.83 -13.19 -26.76
C ILE A 284 12.06 -12.92 -28.04
N SER A 285 12.18 -11.71 -28.57
CA SER A 285 11.58 -11.27 -29.85
C SER A 285 12.71 -10.96 -30.85
N SER A 286 12.60 -11.46 -32.05
CA SER A 286 13.55 -11.12 -33.11
C SER A 286 13.44 -9.63 -33.46
N ILE A 287 14.59 -8.97 -33.79
CA ILE A 287 14.54 -7.56 -34.20
C ILE A 287 14.34 -7.41 -35.72
N ASP A 288 14.56 -8.46 -36.51
CA ASP A 288 14.49 -8.46 -37.99
C ASP A 288 13.18 -9.01 -38.57
N ARG A 289 12.34 -9.71 -37.74
CA ARG A 289 11.08 -10.31 -38.20
C ARG A 289 10.12 -10.60 -37.03
N GLN A 290 8.86 -10.81 -37.36
CA GLN A 290 7.84 -11.17 -36.39
C GLN A 290 8.02 -12.62 -35.93
N GLU A 291 8.95 -12.83 -34.99
CA GLU A 291 9.27 -14.13 -34.41
C GLU A 291 9.51 -13.96 -32.90
N ARG A 292 8.81 -14.75 -32.07
CA ARG A 292 9.04 -14.82 -30.61
C ARG A 292 9.29 -16.25 -30.21
N THR A 293 10.18 -16.46 -29.27
CA THR A 293 10.48 -17.79 -28.71
C THR A 293 10.82 -17.70 -27.23
N GLY A 294 10.47 -18.75 -26.46
CA GLY A 294 10.87 -18.88 -25.07
C GLY A 294 12.26 -19.52 -24.96
N LEU A 295 13.09 -18.98 -24.09
CA LEU A 295 14.39 -19.54 -23.74
C LEU A 295 14.44 -19.84 -22.24
N THR A 296 15.07 -20.97 -21.89
CA THR A 296 15.34 -21.28 -20.49
C THR A 296 16.49 -20.45 -19.93
N TRP A 297 16.56 -20.27 -18.60
CA TRP A 297 17.69 -19.59 -17.96
C TRP A 297 19.03 -20.19 -18.39
N ARG A 298 19.10 -21.52 -18.54
CA ARG A 298 20.30 -22.21 -18.97
C ARG A 298 20.73 -21.88 -20.41
N ASP A 299 19.76 -21.66 -21.31
CA ASP A 299 20.06 -21.28 -22.69
C ASP A 299 20.52 -19.82 -22.75
N LEU A 300 19.94 -18.97 -21.92
CA LEU A 300 20.27 -17.55 -21.82
C LEU A 300 21.67 -17.29 -21.24
N GLU A 301 22.15 -18.15 -20.31
CA GLU A 301 23.53 -18.04 -19.78
C GLU A 301 24.63 -18.10 -20.86
N LYS A 302 24.31 -18.62 -22.03
CA LYS A 302 25.24 -18.76 -23.18
C LYS A 302 25.14 -17.62 -24.19
N THR A 303 24.36 -16.59 -23.90
CA THR A 303 24.13 -15.45 -24.78
C THR A 303 24.98 -14.26 -24.35
N SER A 304 25.41 -13.42 -25.29
CA SER A 304 26.05 -12.13 -25.03
C SER A 304 25.01 -11.00 -25.12
N VAL A 305 25.15 -9.99 -24.27
CA VAL A 305 24.46 -8.71 -24.44
C VAL A 305 25.24 -7.88 -25.45
N GLU A 306 24.57 -7.45 -26.49
CA GLU A 306 25.16 -6.63 -27.57
C GLU A 306 24.79 -5.14 -27.39
N SER A 307 23.64 -4.83 -26.84
CA SER A 307 23.25 -3.48 -26.48
C SER A 307 22.37 -3.52 -25.23
N GLU A 308 22.71 -2.74 -24.22
CA GLU A 308 21.93 -2.65 -22.99
C GLU A 308 20.74 -1.69 -23.16
N ALA A 309 19.61 -2.01 -22.56
CA ALA A 309 18.39 -1.19 -22.67
C ALA A 309 18.56 0.27 -22.21
N LYS A 310 19.47 0.52 -21.26
CA LYS A 310 19.80 1.87 -20.79
C LYS A 310 20.50 2.75 -21.83
N ASP A 311 21.11 2.13 -22.85
CA ASP A 311 21.85 2.80 -23.92
C ASP A 311 20.98 2.98 -25.17
N HIS A 312 19.75 2.47 -25.16
CA HIS A 312 18.80 2.67 -26.26
C HIS A 312 18.29 4.12 -26.24
N LEU A 313 18.02 4.64 -27.43
CA LEU A 313 17.59 6.02 -27.61
C LEU A 313 16.20 6.06 -28.25
N GLU A 314 15.40 7.01 -27.84
CA GLU A 314 14.19 7.41 -28.54
C GLU A 314 14.52 8.64 -29.38
N VAL A 315 14.31 8.55 -30.70
CA VAL A 315 14.65 9.60 -31.67
C VAL A 315 13.44 10.01 -32.50
N GLU A 316 13.36 11.30 -32.84
CA GLU A 316 12.32 11.82 -33.74
C GLU A 316 12.58 11.41 -35.18
N ILE A 317 11.51 11.06 -35.90
CA ILE A 317 11.54 10.74 -37.32
C ILE A 317 11.53 12.06 -38.13
N LEU A 318 12.62 12.38 -38.82
CA LEU A 318 12.69 13.56 -39.67
C LEU A 318 12.00 13.32 -41.02
N LYS A 319 12.14 12.13 -41.56
CA LYS A 319 11.50 11.68 -42.80
C LYS A 319 11.24 10.18 -42.72
N ARG A 320 10.11 9.76 -43.23
CA ARG A 320 9.75 8.33 -43.33
C ARG A 320 9.44 7.98 -44.77
N ASP A 321 9.89 6.81 -45.22
CA ASP A 321 9.43 6.17 -46.42
C ASP A 321 8.82 4.79 -46.10
N SER A 322 8.56 3.94 -47.08
CA SER A 322 7.89 2.64 -46.88
C SER A 322 8.72 1.61 -46.12
N SER A 323 10.00 1.78 -45.96
CA SER A 323 10.92 0.76 -45.38
C SER A 323 12.01 1.33 -44.49
N ALA A 324 12.17 2.66 -44.47
CA ALA A 324 13.22 3.31 -43.73
C ALA A 324 12.76 4.67 -43.15
N ALA A 325 13.48 5.14 -42.16
CA ALA A 325 13.29 6.46 -41.59
C ALA A 325 14.64 7.17 -41.37
N ASP A 326 14.64 8.47 -41.61
CA ASP A 326 15.75 9.37 -41.31
C ASP A 326 15.56 9.97 -39.92
N PHE A 327 16.62 9.98 -39.14
CA PHE A 327 16.66 10.61 -37.80
C PHE A 327 17.95 11.38 -37.62
N MET A 328 18.00 12.27 -36.62
CA MET A 328 19.23 12.97 -36.22
C MET A 328 19.99 12.13 -35.18
N ASP A 329 21.19 11.70 -35.47
CA ASP A 329 22.06 11.00 -34.52
C ASP A 329 22.44 11.96 -33.36
N PRO A 330 22.07 11.70 -32.12
CA PRO A 330 22.33 12.62 -31.01
C PRO A 330 23.82 12.73 -30.65
N ASN A 331 24.67 11.83 -31.15
CA ASN A 331 26.11 11.83 -30.86
C ASN A 331 26.89 12.80 -31.77
N ASP A 332 26.55 12.91 -33.05
CA ASP A 332 27.28 13.72 -34.02
C ASP A 332 26.44 14.68 -34.85
N TRP A 333 25.12 14.75 -34.55
CA TRP A 333 24.12 15.64 -35.18
C TRP A 333 24.03 15.47 -36.70
N LYS A 334 24.35 14.29 -37.20
CA LYS A 334 24.18 13.96 -38.61
C LYS A 334 22.87 13.21 -38.83
N VAL A 335 22.29 13.44 -40.01
CA VAL A 335 21.13 12.66 -40.43
C VAL A 335 21.62 11.27 -40.83
N ARG A 336 20.99 10.27 -40.24
CA ARG A 336 21.19 8.85 -40.53
C ARG A 336 19.89 8.19 -40.90
N THR A 337 19.97 7.16 -41.71
CA THR A 337 18.84 6.36 -42.15
C THR A 337 18.88 4.99 -41.45
N VAL A 338 17.75 4.54 -40.95
CA VAL A 338 17.56 3.21 -40.34
C VAL A 338 16.36 2.51 -40.97
N SER A 339 16.46 1.18 -41.15
CA SER A 339 15.30 0.38 -41.58
C SER A 339 14.22 0.41 -40.53
N LEU A 340 12.97 0.58 -40.95
CA LEU A 340 11.81 0.54 -40.04
C LEU A 340 11.64 -0.86 -39.45
N PRO A 341 11.22 -1.00 -38.18
CA PRO A 341 10.96 -2.30 -37.61
C PRO A 341 9.74 -2.95 -38.29
N TYR A 342 9.67 -4.26 -38.28
CA TYR A 342 8.63 -5.03 -38.97
C TYR A 342 7.21 -4.77 -38.45
N ASP A 343 7.05 -4.19 -37.29
CA ASP A 343 5.80 -3.84 -36.61
C ASP A 343 5.48 -2.33 -36.66
N ASP A 344 6.23 -1.57 -37.48
CA ASP A 344 5.94 -0.15 -37.69
C ASP A 344 4.65 0.01 -38.48
N ASP A 345 3.67 0.70 -37.90
CA ASP A 345 2.36 0.99 -38.49
C ASP A 345 2.26 2.40 -39.11
N GLY A 346 3.36 3.14 -39.07
CA GLY A 346 3.42 4.52 -39.59
C GLY A 346 2.81 5.58 -38.69
N SER A 347 2.22 5.21 -37.55
CA SER A 347 1.54 6.15 -36.65
C SER A 347 2.47 6.92 -35.73
N GLN A 348 3.67 6.40 -35.46
CA GLN A 348 4.60 6.95 -34.50
C GLN A 348 5.44 8.07 -35.09
N ALA A 349 5.66 9.15 -34.31
CA ALA A 349 6.56 10.25 -34.64
C ALA A 349 8.00 9.97 -34.20
N THR A 350 8.22 8.95 -33.36
CA THR A 350 9.52 8.57 -32.80
C THR A 350 9.85 7.12 -33.12
N LEU A 351 11.14 6.78 -33.05
CA LEU A 351 11.66 5.41 -33.12
C LEU A 351 12.55 5.13 -31.92
N HIS A 352 12.48 3.91 -31.41
CA HIS A 352 13.47 3.40 -30.48
C HIS A 352 14.59 2.73 -31.26
N ILE A 353 15.82 3.16 -31.02
CA ILE A 353 17.00 2.66 -31.69
C ILE A 353 18.05 2.15 -30.71
N ALA A 354 18.82 1.17 -31.13
CA ALA A 354 19.98 0.64 -30.41
C ALA A 354 21.21 0.63 -31.32
N LEU A 355 22.37 0.87 -30.72
CA LEU A 355 23.65 0.70 -31.43
C LEU A 355 24.08 -0.76 -31.28
N ILE A 356 24.18 -1.49 -32.39
CA ILE A 356 24.53 -2.90 -32.44
C ILE A 356 25.64 -3.06 -33.50
N ALA A 357 26.83 -3.56 -33.11
CA ALA A 357 27.97 -3.72 -33.98
C ALA A 357 28.31 -2.45 -34.80
N ASP A 358 28.28 -1.28 -34.12
CA ASP A 358 28.54 0.05 -34.69
C ASP A 358 27.48 0.57 -35.69
N GLU A 359 26.35 -0.11 -35.82
CA GLU A 359 25.22 0.31 -36.66
C GLU A 359 23.98 0.61 -35.83
N TRP A 360 23.24 1.67 -36.18
CA TRP A 360 21.95 1.95 -35.61
C TRP A 360 20.88 1.02 -36.16
N VAL A 361 20.12 0.40 -35.27
CA VAL A 361 19.04 -0.53 -35.60
C VAL A 361 17.77 -0.11 -34.86
N ALA A 362 16.64 0.00 -35.57
CA ALA A 362 15.35 0.26 -34.95
C ALA A 362 14.82 -1.00 -34.26
N LEU A 363 14.29 -0.82 -33.06
CA LEU A 363 13.81 -1.92 -32.23
C LEU A 363 12.29 -2.10 -32.39
N PRO A 364 11.80 -3.34 -32.61
CA PRO A 364 10.38 -3.65 -32.65
C PRO A 364 9.75 -3.76 -31.25
N GLY A 365 8.42 -3.70 -31.19
CA GLY A 365 7.66 -3.95 -29.97
C GLY A 365 7.69 -2.80 -28.96
N MET A 366 8.13 -1.61 -29.38
CA MET A 366 8.16 -0.41 -28.55
C MET A 366 6.93 0.49 -28.76
N ASN A 367 6.08 0.12 -29.72
CA ASN A 367 4.88 0.85 -30.07
C ASN A 367 3.71 0.38 -29.19
N GLY A 368 3.35 1.21 -28.20
CA GLY A 368 2.05 1.19 -27.51
C GLY A 368 1.69 -0.11 -26.77
N GLY A 369 2.46 -0.49 -25.80
CA GLY A 369 2.06 -1.48 -24.80
C GLY A 369 2.77 -1.18 -23.50
N GLU A 370 2.04 -0.63 -22.51
CA GLU A 370 2.48 -0.64 -21.12
C GLU A 370 2.87 -2.08 -20.77
N VAL A 371 4.16 -2.32 -20.60
CA VAL A 371 4.60 -3.51 -19.90
C VAL A 371 4.10 -3.33 -18.47
N ASN A 372 3.08 -4.11 -18.06
CA ASN A 372 2.58 -4.11 -16.70
C ASN A 372 3.76 -4.08 -15.72
N GLU A 373 3.89 -2.96 -15.02
CA GLU A 373 4.81 -2.76 -13.90
C GLU A 373 4.49 -3.71 -12.72
#